data_3d24ea19a83b1e2869724db7a37fc527
#
_entry.id   3d24ea19a83b1e2869724db7a37fc527
#
_cell.length_a   1.000
_cell.length_b   1.000
_cell.length_c   1.000
_cell.angle_alpha   90.00
_cell.angle_beta   90.00
_cell.angle_gamma   90.00
#
_symmetry.space_group_name_H-M   'P 1'
#
loop_
_entity.id
_entity.type
_entity.pdbx_description
1 polymer ?
#
loop_
_entity_poly.entity_id
_entity_poly.type
_entity_poly.pdbx_seq_one_letter_code
_entity_poly.pdbx_strand_id
1 'polypeptide(L)'
;VDSQIASNVERLLPNGYALSKNDAPQCPQYGIILSGNGEGYIQRIKRLGLNVHSTEKFIPDCYKLGSHQQRISLLRGLMDTDGCAIKNRVCFSTASKNLAYDVVELVNSLGGIANVHVYEREDKGDEYRVSVKIKECPFSLERKASEWSKTTISRYIVDVTRVEDCECVC
;
A
#
# COMPACT_ATOMS: atom_id res chain seq x y z
N VAL A 1 -15.52 -9.04 2.21
CA VAL A 1 -14.18 -8.76 2.76
C VAL A 1 -13.58 -10.06 3.26
N ASP A 2 -12.28 -10.27 3.02
CA ASP A 2 -11.53 -11.41 3.54
C ASP A 2 -11.54 -11.38 5.09
N SER A 3 -11.92 -12.50 5.71
CA SER A 3 -12.05 -12.58 7.18
C SER A 3 -10.73 -12.32 7.90
N GLN A 4 -9.59 -12.69 7.29
CA GLN A 4 -8.27 -12.44 7.85
C GLN A 4 -7.94 -10.93 7.86
N ILE A 5 -8.41 -10.15 6.85
CA ILE A 5 -8.28 -8.68 6.88
C ILE A 5 -9.06 -8.11 8.06
N ALA A 6 -10.33 -8.53 8.24
CA ALA A 6 -11.15 -8.06 9.36
C ALA A 6 -10.49 -8.35 10.72
N SER A 7 -10.03 -9.59 10.94
CA SER A 7 -9.32 -9.98 12.16
C SER A 7 -8.02 -9.21 12.39
N ASN A 8 -7.25 -8.96 11.32
CA ASN A 8 -6.03 -8.16 11.41
C ASN A 8 -6.32 -6.70 11.78
N VAL A 9 -7.37 -6.10 11.19
CA VAL A 9 -7.81 -4.74 11.53
C VAL A 9 -8.23 -4.68 12.99
N GLU A 10 -9.10 -5.59 13.45
CA GLU A 10 -9.59 -5.63 14.83
C GLU A 10 -8.44 -5.70 15.85
N ARG A 11 -7.45 -6.56 15.61
CA ARG A 11 -6.26 -6.70 16.46
C ARG A 11 -5.39 -5.45 16.51
N LEU A 12 -5.40 -4.63 15.46
CA LEU A 12 -4.55 -3.43 15.35
C LEU A 12 -5.27 -2.14 15.73
N LEU A 13 -6.59 -2.19 16.00
CA LEU A 13 -7.33 -1.01 16.42
C LEU A 13 -6.81 -0.48 17.75
N PRO A 14 -6.61 0.85 17.86
CA PRO A 14 -6.26 1.47 19.14
C PRO A 14 -7.37 1.27 20.18
N ASN A 15 -7.01 1.39 21.47
CA ASN A 15 -7.98 1.37 22.55
C ASN A 15 -9.10 2.41 22.32
N GLY A 16 -10.33 2.01 22.56
CA GLY A 16 -11.52 2.85 22.34
C GLY A 16 -12.11 2.73 20.94
N TYR A 17 -11.52 1.95 20.05
CA TYR A 17 -12.15 1.60 18.77
C TYR A 17 -12.52 0.13 18.71
N ALA A 18 -13.57 -0.18 17.99
CA ALA A 18 -14.03 -1.54 17.75
C ALA A 18 -14.42 -1.73 16.28
N LEU A 19 -14.39 -2.96 15.82
CA LEU A 19 -14.86 -3.34 14.49
C LEU A 19 -16.34 -3.75 14.62
N SER A 20 -17.22 -3.07 13.90
CA SER A 20 -18.63 -3.43 13.74
C SER A 20 -18.79 -4.23 12.47
N LYS A 21 -19.51 -5.35 12.53
CA LYS A 21 -19.88 -6.18 11.38
C LYS A 21 -21.35 -6.00 11.06
N ASN A 22 -21.66 -5.74 9.80
CA ASN A 22 -23.02 -5.77 9.29
C ASN A 22 -23.13 -6.89 8.24
N ASP A 23 -23.94 -7.88 8.50
CA ASP A 23 -24.16 -9.02 7.61
C ASP A 23 -25.12 -8.62 6.47
N ALA A 24 -24.58 -7.95 5.46
CA ALA A 24 -25.30 -7.67 4.22
C ALA A 24 -25.41 -8.94 3.36
N PRO A 25 -26.53 -9.17 2.63
CA PRO A 25 -26.79 -10.42 1.91
C PRO A 25 -25.74 -10.78 0.85
N GLN A 26 -25.07 -9.80 0.27
CA GLN A 26 -24.09 -10.02 -0.80
C GLN A 26 -22.65 -10.05 -0.30
N CYS A 27 -22.31 -9.25 0.70
CA CYS A 27 -20.96 -9.17 1.24
C CYS A 27 -20.99 -8.55 2.65
N PRO A 28 -20.36 -9.17 3.66
CA PRO A 28 -20.24 -8.57 4.98
C PRO A 28 -19.54 -7.20 4.90
N GLN A 29 -20.13 -6.21 5.54
CA GLN A 29 -19.56 -4.87 5.67
C GLN A 29 -18.98 -4.70 7.07
N TYR A 30 -17.85 -4.04 7.16
CA TYR A 30 -17.19 -3.74 8.42
C TYR A 30 -17.02 -2.23 8.56
N GLY A 31 -17.35 -1.73 9.77
CA GLY A 31 -17.16 -0.32 10.13
C GLY A 31 -16.26 -0.21 11.35
N ILE A 32 -15.41 0.79 11.38
CA ILE A 32 -14.63 1.13 12.58
C ILE A 32 -15.46 2.13 13.38
N ILE A 33 -15.86 1.73 14.59
CA ILE A 33 -16.67 2.52 15.51
C ILE A 33 -15.83 2.96 16.72
N LEU A 34 -16.15 4.12 17.27
CA LEU A 34 -15.56 4.63 18.51
C LEU A 34 -16.44 4.21 19.69
N SER A 35 -15.85 3.51 20.67
CA SER A 35 -16.51 3.01 21.89
C SER A 35 -16.19 3.93 23.08
N GLY A 36 -16.48 5.23 22.96
CA GLY A 36 -16.19 6.19 24.03
C GLY A 36 -16.04 7.63 23.55
N ASN A 37 -15.48 8.49 24.39
CA ASN A 37 -15.20 9.89 24.07
C ASN A 37 -13.87 10.01 23.31
N GLY A 38 -13.87 10.72 22.20
CA GLY A 38 -12.66 10.95 21.40
C GLY A 38 -12.93 11.31 19.95
N GLU A 39 -11.87 11.44 19.17
CA GLU A 39 -11.95 11.71 17.74
C GLU A 39 -12.34 10.43 16.99
N GLY A 40 -13.44 10.46 16.24
CA GLY A 40 -13.85 9.34 15.39
C GLY A 40 -12.81 9.02 14.30
N TYR A 41 -12.78 7.78 13.82
CA TYR A 41 -11.81 7.33 12.82
C TYR A 41 -11.89 8.11 11.52
N ILE A 42 -13.10 8.46 11.09
CA ILE A 42 -13.31 9.24 9.86
C ILE A 42 -12.72 10.66 9.95
N GLN A 43 -12.73 11.29 11.13
CA GLN A 43 -12.13 12.61 11.34
C GLN A 43 -10.60 12.54 11.18
N ARG A 44 -9.96 11.46 11.67
CA ARG A 44 -8.54 11.22 11.46
C ARG A 44 -8.20 11.04 9.99
N ILE A 45 -9.00 10.27 9.25
CA ILE A 45 -8.86 10.09 7.80
C ILE A 45 -8.97 11.43 7.07
N LYS A 46 -9.98 12.25 7.43
CA LYS A 46 -10.16 13.60 6.85
C LYS A 46 -8.98 14.53 7.14
N ARG A 47 -8.45 14.51 8.37
CA ARG A 47 -7.29 15.32 8.75
C ARG A 47 -6.02 14.96 7.97
N LEU A 48 -5.87 13.70 7.59
CA LEU A 48 -4.79 13.22 6.72
C LEU A 48 -5.02 13.49 5.22
N GLY A 49 -6.18 14.10 4.86
CA GLY A 49 -6.54 14.33 3.46
C GLY A 49 -6.92 13.07 2.69
N LEU A 50 -7.17 11.94 3.38
CA LEU A 50 -7.41 10.64 2.76
C LEU A 50 -8.89 10.35 2.44
N ASN A 51 -9.80 11.28 2.77
CA ASN A 51 -11.21 11.18 2.41
C ASN A 51 -11.44 11.73 0.99
N VAL A 52 -10.86 11.05 0.01
CA VAL A 52 -10.81 11.42 -1.41
C VAL A 52 -11.31 10.28 -2.29
N HIS A 53 -11.60 10.58 -3.56
CA HIS A 53 -11.97 9.56 -4.54
C HIS A 53 -10.82 8.60 -4.84
N SER A 54 -11.15 7.45 -5.42
CA SER A 54 -10.18 6.39 -5.73
C SER A 54 -9.02 6.87 -6.61
N THR A 55 -9.27 7.83 -7.51
CA THR A 55 -8.29 8.42 -8.42
C THR A 55 -7.36 9.45 -7.76
N GLU A 56 -7.71 9.92 -6.56
CA GLU A 56 -6.98 10.99 -5.84
C GLU A 56 -6.22 10.46 -4.63
N LYS A 57 -6.25 9.14 -4.38
CA LYS A 57 -5.57 8.51 -3.25
C LYS A 57 -4.06 8.70 -3.31
N PHE A 58 -3.44 8.80 -2.15
CA PHE A 58 -2.00 8.94 -1.99
C PHE A 58 -1.54 8.38 -0.63
N ILE A 59 -0.25 8.26 -0.41
CA ILE A 59 0.34 7.95 0.89
C ILE A 59 0.86 9.26 1.50
N PRO A 60 0.36 9.70 2.67
CA PRO A 60 0.91 10.88 3.34
C PRO A 60 2.40 10.73 3.64
N ASP A 61 3.19 11.78 3.47
CA ASP A 61 4.65 11.75 3.61
C ASP A 61 5.11 11.23 4.98
N CYS A 62 4.39 11.56 6.05
CA CYS A 62 4.72 11.08 7.39
C CYS A 62 4.72 9.54 7.50
N TYR A 63 3.97 8.83 6.63
CA TYR A 63 4.00 7.36 6.56
C TYR A 63 5.12 6.83 5.67
N LYS A 64 5.54 7.58 4.66
CA LYS A 64 6.67 7.22 3.80
C LYS A 64 8.01 7.34 4.53
N LEU A 65 8.10 8.26 5.50
CA LEU A 65 9.30 8.54 6.31
C LEU A 65 9.37 7.74 7.62
N GLY A 66 8.43 6.85 7.87
CA GLY A 66 8.40 6.01 9.06
C GLY A 66 9.57 5.00 9.14
N SER A 67 9.68 4.30 10.27
CA SER A 67 10.66 3.22 10.44
C SER A 67 10.47 2.12 9.38
N HIS A 68 11.51 1.27 9.17
CA HIS A 68 11.40 0.13 8.26
C HIS A 68 10.15 -0.71 8.56
N GLN A 69 9.91 -1.02 9.85
CA GLN A 69 8.77 -1.83 10.27
C GLN A 69 7.41 -1.16 9.96
N GLN A 70 7.31 0.15 10.12
CA GLN A 70 6.10 0.89 9.77
C GLN A 70 5.85 0.89 8.27
N ARG A 71 6.90 1.13 7.47
CA ARG A 71 6.81 1.14 6.01
C ARG A 71 6.45 -0.23 5.43
N ILE A 72 7.05 -1.32 5.92
CA ILE A 72 6.69 -2.66 5.45
C ILE A 72 5.26 -3.04 5.88
N SER A 73 4.82 -2.62 7.08
CA SER A 73 3.44 -2.85 7.51
C SER A 73 2.43 -2.07 6.66
N LEU A 74 2.74 -0.83 6.26
CA LEU A 74 1.93 -0.05 5.33
C LEU A 74 1.86 -0.75 3.96
N LEU A 75 3.01 -1.18 3.42
CA LEU A 75 3.05 -1.90 2.15
C LEU A 75 2.19 -3.17 2.21
N ARG A 76 2.28 -3.95 3.30
CA ARG A 76 1.46 -5.15 3.49
C ARG A 76 -0.04 -4.83 3.47
N GLY A 77 -0.47 -3.77 4.15
CA GLY A 77 -1.87 -3.35 4.14
C GLY A 77 -2.39 -3.02 2.73
N LEU A 78 -1.62 -2.28 1.94
CA LEU A 78 -1.93 -1.97 0.55
C LEU A 78 -1.96 -3.22 -0.33
N MET A 79 -0.96 -4.09 -0.18
CA MET A 79 -0.85 -5.31 -0.98
C MET A 79 -1.90 -6.36 -0.60
N ASP A 80 -2.32 -6.41 0.66
CA ASP A 80 -3.38 -7.34 1.11
C ASP A 80 -4.74 -6.98 0.51
N THR A 81 -5.02 -5.70 0.26
CA THR A 81 -6.25 -5.23 -0.40
C THR A 81 -6.14 -5.32 -1.93
N ASP A 82 -5.33 -4.48 -2.53
CA ASP A 82 -5.30 -4.24 -3.98
C ASP A 82 -4.07 -4.85 -4.68
N GLY A 83 -3.26 -5.63 -3.95
CA GLY A 83 -2.14 -6.38 -4.51
C GLY A 83 -2.52 -7.80 -4.90
N CYS A 84 -1.72 -8.38 -5.79
CA CYS A 84 -1.81 -9.81 -6.14
C CYS A 84 -0.42 -10.45 -6.26
N ALA A 85 -0.39 -11.76 -6.00
CA ALA A 85 0.76 -12.61 -6.27
C ALA A 85 0.30 -13.74 -7.20
N ILE A 86 0.93 -13.88 -8.36
CA ILE A 86 0.61 -14.93 -9.34
C ILE A 86 1.94 -15.41 -9.94
N LYS A 87 2.28 -16.68 -9.73
CA LYS A 87 3.48 -17.31 -10.31
C LYS A 87 4.74 -16.43 -10.14
N ASN A 88 5.03 -16.00 -8.92
CA ASN A 88 6.17 -15.14 -8.57
C ASN A 88 6.11 -13.71 -9.11
N ARG A 89 5.02 -13.30 -9.73
CA ARG A 89 4.76 -11.90 -10.10
C ARG A 89 3.93 -11.26 -9.01
N VAL A 90 4.46 -10.19 -8.46
CA VAL A 90 3.76 -9.38 -7.45
C VAL A 90 3.41 -8.06 -8.08
N CYS A 91 2.15 -7.68 -8.01
CA CYS A 91 1.70 -6.40 -8.53
C CYS A 91 0.64 -5.77 -7.61
N PHE A 92 0.56 -4.45 -7.67
CA PHE A 92 -0.44 -3.61 -7.02
C PHE A 92 -1.18 -2.82 -8.09
N SER A 93 -2.50 -2.72 -8.02
CA SER A 93 -3.31 -1.99 -9.01
C SER A 93 -4.10 -0.87 -8.35
N THR A 94 -4.13 0.30 -8.98
CA THR A 94 -4.87 1.46 -8.50
C THR A 94 -5.33 2.35 -9.65
N ALA A 95 -6.41 3.11 -9.44
CA ALA A 95 -6.83 4.18 -10.33
C ALA A 95 -6.11 5.51 -10.06
N SER A 96 -5.38 5.61 -8.95
CA SER A 96 -4.63 6.82 -8.61
C SER A 96 -3.19 6.76 -9.11
N LYS A 97 -2.83 7.73 -9.95
CA LYS A 97 -1.45 7.95 -10.39
C LYS A 97 -0.53 8.22 -9.20
N ASN A 98 -0.94 9.12 -8.30
CA ASN A 98 -0.14 9.49 -7.13
C ASN A 98 0.13 8.26 -6.24
N LEU A 99 -0.92 7.49 -5.91
CA LEU A 99 -0.75 6.29 -5.09
C LEU A 99 0.18 5.26 -5.76
N ALA A 100 0.13 5.11 -7.08
CA ALA A 100 1.03 4.20 -7.79
C ALA A 100 2.49 4.60 -7.61
N TYR A 101 2.82 5.89 -7.78
CA TYR A 101 4.18 6.39 -7.58
C TYR A 101 4.61 6.38 -6.11
N ASP A 102 3.71 6.66 -5.17
CA ASP A 102 3.97 6.51 -3.74
C ASP A 102 4.32 5.07 -3.35
N VAL A 103 3.65 4.08 -3.96
CA VAL A 103 3.98 2.66 -3.77
C VAL A 103 5.35 2.33 -4.34
N VAL A 104 5.74 2.90 -5.49
CA VAL A 104 7.09 2.74 -6.04
C VAL A 104 8.14 3.29 -5.07
N GLU A 105 7.93 4.50 -4.57
CA GLU A 105 8.80 5.13 -3.58
C GLU A 105 8.93 4.28 -2.32
N LEU A 106 7.79 3.82 -1.79
CA LEU A 106 7.75 2.96 -0.60
C LEU A 106 8.52 1.66 -0.81
N VAL A 107 8.32 0.96 -1.93
CA VAL A 107 9.04 -0.28 -2.26
C VAL A 107 10.53 -0.03 -2.41
N ASN A 108 10.93 1.04 -3.11
CA ASN A 108 12.34 1.40 -3.30
C ASN A 108 13.02 1.74 -1.96
N SER A 109 12.32 2.45 -1.07
CA SER A 109 12.80 2.79 0.28
C SER A 109 13.00 1.57 1.18
N LEU A 110 12.35 0.46 0.87
CA LEU A 110 12.50 -0.85 1.53
C LEU A 110 13.55 -1.74 0.83
N GLY A 111 14.33 -1.17 -0.11
CA GLY A 111 15.36 -1.88 -0.85
C GLY A 111 14.82 -2.77 -1.97
N GLY A 112 13.55 -2.64 -2.33
CA GLY A 112 12.92 -3.29 -3.47
C GLY A 112 13.17 -2.58 -4.79
N ILE A 113 12.52 -3.08 -5.84
CA ILE A 113 12.43 -2.46 -7.18
C ILE A 113 10.96 -2.49 -7.58
N ALA A 114 10.44 -1.35 -8.03
CA ALA A 114 9.07 -1.27 -8.53
C ALA A 114 9.00 -0.40 -9.80
N ASN A 115 8.08 -0.76 -10.70
CA ASN A 115 7.85 -0.03 -11.95
C ASN A 115 6.35 0.11 -12.19
N VAL A 116 5.92 1.27 -12.67
CA VAL A 116 4.54 1.56 -13.05
C VAL A 116 4.30 1.22 -14.52
N HIS A 117 3.23 0.52 -14.78
CA HIS A 117 2.66 0.30 -16.12
C HIS A 117 1.27 0.93 -16.14
N VAL A 118 1.00 1.75 -17.17
CA VAL A 118 -0.29 2.41 -17.34
C VAL A 118 -1.10 1.62 -18.38
N TYR A 119 -2.34 1.33 -18.02
CA TYR A 119 -3.32 0.69 -18.90
C TYR A 119 -4.46 1.67 -19.11
N GLU A 120 -4.51 2.24 -20.30
CA GLU A 120 -5.62 3.10 -20.72
C GLU A 120 -6.89 2.25 -20.91
N ARG A 121 -8.00 2.68 -20.34
CA ARG A 121 -9.31 2.03 -20.46
C ARG A 121 -10.33 3.06 -20.93
N GLU A 122 -10.92 2.83 -22.10
CA GLU A 122 -11.84 3.77 -22.75
C GLU A 122 -13.02 4.20 -21.86
N ASP A 123 -13.57 3.30 -21.03
CA ASP A 123 -14.80 3.55 -20.26
C ASP A 123 -14.60 3.78 -18.76
N LYS A 124 -13.39 3.58 -18.19
CA LYS A 124 -13.18 3.54 -16.73
C LYS A 124 -12.01 4.39 -16.22
N GLY A 125 -11.37 5.15 -17.10
CA GLY A 125 -10.13 5.85 -16.79
C GLY A 125 -8.93 4.91 -16.65
N ASP A 126 -7.76 5.47 -16.47
CA ASP A 126 -6.50 4.75 -16.44
C ASP A 126 -6.38 3.83 -15.22
N GLU A 127 -5.82 2.65 -15.44
CA GLU A 127 -5.35 1.76 -14.38
C GLU A 127 -3.81 1.83 -14.31
N TYR A 128 -3.30 2.12 -13.14
CA TYR A 128 -1.87 2.10 -12.83
C TYR A 128 -1.54 0.78 -12.13
N ARG A 129 -0.71 -0.04 -12.78
CA ARG A 129 -0.26 -1.31 -12.23
C ARG A 129 1.22 -1.22 -11.88
N VAL A 130 1.54 -1.41 -10.61
CA VAL A 130 2.90 -1.39 -10.08
C VAL A 130 3.40 -2.82 -9.98
N SER A 131 4.44 -3.16 -10.75
CA SER A 131 5.16 -4.42 -10.56
C SER A 131 6.13 -4.28 -9.40
N VAL A 132 6.18 -5.27 -8.50
CA VAL A 132 6.95 -5.20 -7.25
C VAL A 132 7.92 -6.37 -7.18
N LYS A 133 9.20 -6.07 -6.89
CA LYS A 133 10.23 -7.04 -6.51
C LYS A 133 10.82 -6.63 -5.17
N ILE A 134 10.66 -7.44 -4.15
CA ILE A 134 11.12 -7.12 -2.79
C ILE A 134 11.60 -8.41 -2.09
N LYS A 135 12.60 -8.29 -1.22
CA LYS A 135 13.18 -9.43 -0.49
C LYS A 135 12.35 -9.91 0.68
N GLU A 136 11.54 -9.04 1.26
CA GLU A 136 10.64 -9.34 2.36
C GLU A 136 9.23 -9.54 1.83
N CYS A 137 8.48 -10.50 2.39
CA CYS A 137 7.11 -10.77 1.95
C CYS A 137 6.22 -9.53 2.11
N PRO A 138 5.63 -9.03 1.01
CA PRO A 138 4.81 -7.82 1.04
C PRO A 138 3.35 -8.11 1.39
N PHE A 139 3.02 -9.30 1.90
CA PHE A 139 1.68 -9.72 2.27
C PHE A 139 1.62 -10.17 3.71
N SER A 140 0.51 -9.87 4.40
CA SER A 140 0.13 -10.45 5.67
C SER A 140 -0.92 -11.56 5.51
N LEU A 141 -1.68 -11.56 4.40
CA LEU A 141 -2.65 -12.60 4.09
C LEU A 141 -1.94 -13.89 3.70
N GLU A 142 -2.19 -14.98 4.43
CA GLU A 142 -1.55 -16.27 4.22
C GLU A 142 -1.73 -16.79 2.79
N ARG A 143 -2.95 -16.65 2.23
CA ARG A 143 -3.23 -17.07 0.86
C ARG A 143 -2.44 -16.32 -0.21
N LYS A 144 -2.06 -15.04 0.02
CA LYS A 144 -1.21 -14.26 -0.88
C LYS A 144 0.28 -14.51 -0.59
N ALA A 145 0.62 -14.65 0.69
CA ALA A 145 1.98 -14.95 1.12
C ALA A 145 2.47 -16.32 0.62
N SER A 146 1.59 -17.33 0.56
CA SER A 146 1.94 -18.66 0.02
C SER A 146 2.26 -18.65 -1.47
N GLU A 147 1.70 -17.71 -2.24
CA GLU A 147 2.01 -17.54 -3.67
C GLU A 147 3.26 -16.70 -3.93
N TRP A 148 3.77 -16.03 -2.88
CA TRP A 148 4.98 -15.22 -2.99
C TRP A 148 6.25 -16.07 -2.77
N SER A 149 7.27 -15.80 -3.57
CA SER A 149 8.59 -16.34 -3.34
C SER A 149 9.64 -15.24 -3.30
N LYS A 150 10.66 -15.46 -2.47
CA LYS A 150 11.78 -14.53 -2.33
C LYS A 150 12.51 -14.36 -3.65
N THR A 151 12.62 -13.12 -4.09
CA THR A 151 13.28 -12.76 -5.35
C THR A 151 14.67 -12.19 -5.09
N THR A 152 15.64 -12.57 -5.90
CA THR A 152 16.95 -11.92 -5.95
C THR A 152 16.80 -10.56 -6.63
N ILE A 153 17.27 -9.50 -5.96
CA ILE A 153 17.25 -8.14 -6.50
C ILE A 153 18.68 -7.81 -6.91
N SER A 154 18.86 -7.56 -8.20
CA SER A 154 20.14 -7.10 -8.78
C SER A 154 19.96 -5.72 -9.40
N ARG A 155 20.88 -4.83 -9.12
CA ARG A 155 20.99 -3.52 -9.78
C ARG A 155 22.34 -3.45 -10.47
N TYR A 156 22.35 -2.92 -11.67
CA TYR A 156 23.55 -2.77 -12.50
C TYR A 156 23.75 -1.31 -12.82
N ILE A 157 24.99 -0.84 -12.79
CA ILE A 157 25.34 0.45 -13.35
C ILE A 157 25.27 0.30 -14.87
N VAL A 158 24.39 1.04 -15.52
CA VAL A 158 24.19 1.01 -16.98
C VAL A 158 24.92 2.13 -17.68
N ASP A 159 25.20 3.23 -16.96
CA ASP A 159 25.94 4.38 -17.48
C ASP A 159 26.57 5.18 -16.33
N VAL A 160 27.68 5.89 -16.63
CA VAL A 160 28.36 6.82 -15.73
C VAL A 160 28.65 8.09 -16.52
N THR A 161 27.90 9.13 -16.27
CA THR A 161 28.04 10.42 -16.91
C THR A 161 28.64 11.43 -15.94
N ARG A 162 29.65 12.18 -16.37
CA ARG A 162 30.18 13.28 -15.57
C ARG A 162 29.14 14.40 -15.51
N VAL A 163 28.85 14.87 -14.33
CA VAL A 163 28.03 16.07 -14.10
C VAL A 163 28.90 17.24 -13.70
N GLU A 164 28.38 18.46 -13.87
CA GLU A 164 29.07 19.65 -13.40
C GLU A 164 29.17 19.65 -11.87
N ASP A 165 30.21 20.30 -11.36
CA ASP A 165 30.43 20.43 -9.94
C ASP A 165 29.29 21.30 -9.35
N CYS A 166 28.60 20.78 -8.34
CA CYS A 166 27.56 21.50 -7.60
C CYS A 166 27.84 21.46 -6.09
N GLU A 167 27.36 22.47 -5.38
CA GLU A 167 27.43 22.46 -3.91
C GLU A 167 26.62 21.26 -3.38
N CYS A 168 27.29 20.44 -2.56
CA CYS A 168 26.66 19.34 -1.87
C CYS A 168 26.37 19.73 -0.43
N VAL A 169 25.14 19.51 0.01
CA VAL A 169 24.76 19.64 1.41
C VAL A 169 24.95 18.27 2.06
N CYS A 170 25.82 18.21 3.05
CA CYS A 170 26.04 17.01 3.87
C CYS A 170 25.11 17.00 5.07
#